data_52b54128e09e16eea709ad21e274ae1b
#
_entry.id   52b54128e09e16eea709ad21e274ae1b
#
_cell.length_a   1.000
_cell.length_b   1.000
_cell.length_c   1.000
_cell.angle_alpha   90.00
_cell.angle_beta   90.00
_cell.angle_gamma   90.00
#
_symmetry.space_group_name_H-M   'P 1'
#
loop_
_entity.id
_entity.type
_entity.pdbx_description
1 polymer ?
#
loop_
_entity_poly.entity_id
_entity_poly.type
_entity_poly.pdbx_seq_one_letter_code
_entity_poly.pdbx_strand_id
1 'polypeptide(L)'
;MPIEIAPSILSANFSRLAADAKAALDGGGTLLHVDVMDGHFVPNITIGPLVVSSLRKAFPGVILDCHLMIENPDNFIPAFAEAGASWISVHQETCLHLHRTLQLVESYGCKPGVVINPATPVHMLDEVLDIVHHVLVMSVNPGFGGQKFIPAALQKVKTLVEVRESLGQLFRIEVDGGVALDTVGDVVRAGAELLVAGNAIFGKGDISENTRKLLQAARSATLTHA
;
A
#
# COMPACT_ATOMS: atom_id res chain seq x y z
N MET A 1 -2.93 4.16 16.00
CA MET A 1 -1.64 3.74 15.41
C MET A 1 -0.94 4.94 14.80
N PRO A 2 0.40 4.97 14.61
CA PRO A 2 1.09 6.11 13.99
C PRO A 2 0.73 6.22 12.51
N ILE A 3 0.65 7.46 12.00
CA ILE A 3 0.49 7.74 10.58
C ILE A 3 1.84 7.61 9.89
N GLU A 4 1.88 6.87 8.80
CA GLU A 4 3.07 6.58 8.01
C GLU A 4 2.84 6.84 6.53
N ILE A 5 3.85 7.38 5.86
CA ILE A 5 3.85 7.55 4.40
C ILE A 5 4.59 6.37 3.77
N ALA A 6 3.94 5.77 2.79
CA ALA A 6 4.46 4.69 1.94
C ALA A 6 4.72 5.24 0.51
N PRO A 7 5.92 5.74 0.21
CA PRO A 7 6.24 6.19 -1.15
C PRO A 7 6.11 5.05 -2.16
N SER A 8 5.15 5.16 -3.12
CA SER A 8 5.03 4.21 -4.22
C SER A 8 6.08 4.48 -5.28
N ILE A 9 6.99 3.55 -5.43
CA ILE A 9 8.09 3.65 -6.42
C ILE A 9 7.61 3.57 -7.87
N LEU A 10 6.35 3.23 -8.11
CA LEU A 10 5.76 3.23 -9.46
C LEU A 10 5.94 4.57 -10.17
N SER A 11 5.94 5.69 -9.42
CA SER A 11 6.11 7.04 -9.94
C SER A 11 7.56 7.55 -9.90
N ALA A 12 8.52 6.76 -9.43
CA ALA A 12 9.93 7.14 -9.36
C ALA A 12 10.62 7.05 -10.73
N ASN A 13 11.78 7.69 -10.86
CA ASN A 13 12.62 7.52 -12.04
C ASN A 13 13.43 6.21 -11.94
N PHE A 14 13.05 5.21 -12.71
CA PHE A 14 13.68 3.88 -12.68
C PHE A 14 15.17 3.90 -13.07
N SER A 15 15.64 4.90 -13.83
CA SER A 15 17.06 5.04 -14.14
C SER A 15 17.93 5.42 -12.93
N ARG A 16 17.32 5.89 -11.84
CA ARG A 16 17.97 6.26 -10.57
C ARG A 16 17.10 5.88 -9.35
N LEU A 17 16.40 4.76 -9.44
CA LEU A 17 15.40 4.31 -8.47
C LEU A 17 15.88 4.36 -7.02
N ALA A 18 17.09 3.87 -6.74
CA ALA A 18 17.65 3.88 -5.38
C ALA A 18 17.86 5.30 -4.83
N ALA A 19 18.28 6.26 -5.67
CA ALA A 19 18.44 7.64 -5.25
C ALA A 19 17.11 8.32 -4.95
N ASP A 20 16.09 8.10 -5.79
CA ASP A 20 14.77 8.64 -5.61
C ASP A 20 14.07 8.02 -4.37
N ALA A 21 14.18 6.70 -4.19
CA ALA A 21 13.67 6.00 -3.01
C ALA A 21 14.32 6.52 -1.71
N LYS A 22 15.67 6.71 -1.73
CA LYS A 22 16.39 7.30 -0.59
C LYS A 22 15.88 8.69 -0.26
N ALA A 23 15.68 9.55 -1.26
CA ALA A 23 15.20 10.91 -1.04
C ALA A 23 13.79 10.91 -0.41
N ALA A 24 12.91 9.98 -0.80
CA ALA A 24 11.59 9.84 -0.20
C ALA A 24 11.69 9.36 1.27
N LEU A 25 12.57 8.42 1.57
CA LEU A 25 12.83 7.96 2.95
C LEU A 25 13.44 9.09 3.81
N ASP A 26 14.41 9.84 3.28
CA ASP A 26 15.00 11.01 3.97
C ASP A 26 13.96 12.11 4.25
N GLY A 27 12.91 12.17 3.45
CA GLY A 27 11.76 13.07 3.65
C GLY A 27 10.76 12.61 4.71
N GLY A 28 10.91 11.39 5.24
CA GLY A 28 10.07 10.84 6.29
C GLY A 28 9.16 9.69 5.86
N GLY A 29 9.37 9.13 4.65
CA GLY A 29 8.80 7.83 4.28
C GLY A 29 9.37 6.73 5.20
N THR A 30 8.52 5.81 5.64
CA THR A 30 8.92 4.76 6.61
C THR A 30 9.03 3.37 5.98
N LEU A 31 8.46 3.19 4.81
CA LEU A 31 8.48 1.97 4.01
C LEU A 31 8.49 2.36 2.52
N LEU A 32 8.69 1.40 1.64
CA LEU A 32 8.56 1.60 0.19
C LEU A 32 7.44 0.71 -0.32
N HIS A 33 6.48 1.30 -1.01
CA HIS A 33 5.39 0.59 -1.67
C HIS A 33 5.76 0.22 -3.10
N VAL A 34 5.53 -1.05 -3.46
CA VAL A 34 5.99 -1.68 -4.71
C VAL A 34 4.80 -2.23 -5.47
N ASP A 35 4.32 -1.49 -6.46
CA ASP A 35 3.16 -1.83 -7.28
C ASP A 35 3.54 -2.81 -8.39
N VAL A 36 3.14 -4.07 -8.24
CA VAL A 36 3.41 -5.18 -9.17
C VAL A 36 2.18 -5.44 -10.04
N MET A 37 2.36 -5.36 -11.36
CA MET A 37 1.28 -5.50 -12.35
C MET A 37 1.68 -6.48 -13.45
N ASP A 38 0.75 -7.32 -13.90
CA ASP A 38 1.00 -8.44 -14.83
C ASP A 38 0.42 -8.26 -16.24
N GLY A 39 -0.34 -7.19 -16.48
CA GLY A 39 -1.02 -6.96 -17.75
C GLY A 39 -2.29 -7.83 -17.96
N HIS A 40 -2.74 -8.57 -16.93
CA HIS A 40 -3.94 -9.39 -16.95
C HIS A 40 -4.99 -8.87 -15.97
N PHE A 41 -4.70 -8.89 -14.68
CA PHE A 41 -5.59 -8.30 -13.69
C PHE A 41 -5.76 -6.78 -13.89
N VAL A 42 -4.69 -6.11 -14.29
CA VAL A 42 -4.67 -4.69 -14.64
C VAL A 42 -4.04 -4.47 -16.02
N PRO A 43 -4.46 -3.45 -16.80
CA PRO A 43 -3.98 -3.24 -18.17
C PRO A 43 -2.60 -2.57 -18.24
N ASN A 44 -1.67 -2.99 -17.38
CA ASN A 44 -0.30 -2.47 -17.32
C ASN A 44 0.65 -3.56 -16.82
N ILE A 45 1.92 -3.49 -17.21
CA ILE A 45 3.02 -4.34 -16.73
C ILE A 45 4.04 -3.44 -16.09
N THR A 46 4.48 -3.75 -14.87
CA THR A 46 5.42 -2.89 -14.15
C THR A 46 6.72 -3.60 -13.79
N ILE A 47 6.80 -4.21 -12.64
CA ILE A 47 8.03 -4.70 -12.02
C ILE A 47 7.79 -6.09 -11.40
N GLY A 48 8.90 -6.76 -11.05
CA GLY A 48 8.85 -8.08 -10.44
C GLY A 48 9.92 -8.25 -9.36
N PRO A 49 10.15 -9.51 -8.93
CA PRO A 49 11.08 -9.84 -7.83
C PRO A 49 12.50 -9.28 -7.99
N LEU A 50 12.98 -9.09 -9.22
CA LEU A 50 14.31 -8.51 -9.49
C LEU A 50 14.46 -7.09 -8.95
N VAL A 51 13.40 -6.26 -9.08
CA VAL A 51 13.42 -4.89 -8.54
C VAL A 51 13.35 -4.92 -7.02
N VAL A 52 12.51 -5.79 -6.44
CA VAL A 52 12.43 -5.99 -4.99
C VAL A 52 13.80 -6.39 -4.41
N SER A 53 14.48 -7.37 -5.04
CA SER A 53 15.83 -7.79 -4.65
C SER A 53 16.85 -6.64 -4.73
N SER A 54 16.75 -5.79 -5.75
CA SER A 54 17.62 -4.62 -5.89
C SER A 54 17.38 -3.58 -4.80
N LEU A 55 16.11 -3.32 -4.47
CA LEU A 55 15.72 -2.42 -3.37
C LEU A 55 16.16 -2.99 -2.02
N ARG A 56 15.98 -4.30 -1.78
CA ARG A 56 16.43 -4.95 -0.54
C ARG A 56 17.93 -4.81 -0.33
N LYS A 57 18.74 -4.96 -1.40
CA LYS A 57 20.19 -4.76 -1.34
C LYS A 57 20.55 -3.29 -1.03
N ALA A 58 19.84 -2.34 -1.62
CA ALA A 58 20.07 -0.91 -1.39
C ALA A 58 19.60 -0.46 0.01
N PHE A 59 18.54 -1.08 0.54
CA PHE A 59 17.88 -0.70 1.79
C PHE A 59 17.60 -1.93 2.67
N PRO A 60 18.61 -2.54 3.32
CA PRO A 60 18.46 -3.79 4.06
C PRO A 60 17.43 -3.75 5.20
N GLY A 61 17.26 -2.58 5.84
CA GLY A 61 16.38 -2.40 7.00
C GLY A 61 15.01 -1.78 6.69
N VAL A 62 14.74 -1.40 5.43
CA VAL A 62 13.47 -0.75 5.06
C VAL A 62 12.39 -1.79 4.80
N ILE A 63 11.17 -1.53 5.24
CA ILE A 63 10.01 -2.35 4.89
C ILE A 63 9.73 -2.19 3.39
N LEU A 64 9.71 -3.31 2.66
CA LEU A 64 9.25 -3.39 1.28
C LEU A 64 7.86 -4.00 1.28
N ASP A 65 6.88 -3.18 1.00
CA ASP A 65 5.47 -3.54 0.93
C ASP A 65 5.10 -3.80 -0.54
N CYS A 66 4.91 -5.07 -0.89
CA CYS A 66 4.66 -5.51 -2.26
C CYS A 66 3.16 -5.70 -2.49
N HIS A 67 2.58 -4.82 -3.28
CA HIS A 67 1.18 -4.86 -3.69
C HIS A 67 1.05 -5.61 -5.02
N LEU A 68 0.49 -6.83 -4.96
CA LEU A 68 0.38 -7.72 -6.11
C LEU A 68 -0.94 -7.55 -6.86
N MET A 69 -0.94 -6.71 -7.88
CA MET A 69 -2.03 -6.56 -8.86
C MET A 69 -1.84 -7.56 -10.01
N ILE A 70 -1.92 -8.84 -9.67
CA ILE A 70 -1.64 -9.95 -10.59
C ILE A 70 -2.68 -11.06 -10.44
N GLU A 71 -2.89 -11.84 -11.51
CA GLU A 71 -3.64 -13.08 -11.44
C GLU A 71 -2.82 -14.20 -10.77
N ASN A 72 -3.49 -15.11 -10.06
CA ASN A 72 -2.88 -16.28 -9.41
C ASN A 72 -1.64 -15.93 -8.54
N PRO A 73 -1.77 -15.02 -7.54
CA PRO A 73 -0.64 -14.54 -6.76
C PRO A 73 0.11 -15.65 -6.01
N ASP A 74 -0.55 -16.77 -5.67
CA ASP A 74 0.06 -17.94 -5.02
C ASP A 74 1.33 -18.42 -5.75
N ASN A 75 1.37 -18.31 -7.08
CA ASN A 75 2.51 -18.74 -7.88
C ASN A 75 3.74 -17.84 -7.72
N PHE A 76 3.56 -16.61 -7.24
CA PHE A 76 4.60 -15.59 -7.20
C PHE A 76 5.02 -15.19 -5.78
N ILE A 77 4.17 -15.42 -4.76
CA ILE A 77 4.46 -15.13 -3.36
C ILE A 77 5.85 -15.64 -2.93
N PRO A 78 6.25 -16.90 -3.22
CA PRO A 78 7.57 -17.40 -2.86
C PRO A 78 8.70 -16.54 -3.44
N ALA A 79 8.61 -16.20 -4.72
CA ALA A 79 9.65 -15.42 -5.40
C ALA A 79 9.77 -13.98 -4.86
N PHE A 80 8.65 -13.33 -4.48
CA PHE A 80 8.68 -12.02 -3.85
C PHE A 80 9.24 -12.06 -2.43
N ALA A 81 8.89 -13.07 -1.65
CA ALA A 81 9.42 -13.28 -0.31
C ALA A 81 10.94 -13.51 -0.35
N GLU A 82 11.42 -14.41 -1.22
CA GLU A 82 12.85 -14.69 -1.43
C GLU A 82 13.61 -13.46 -1.92
N ALA A 83 12.96 -12.60 -2.73
CA ALA A 83 13.55 -11.32 -3.16
C ALA A 83 13.67 -10.30 -2.02
N GLY A 84 13.03 -10.54 -0.89
CA GLY A 84 13.12 -9.70 0.31
C GLY A 84 11.93 -8.79 0.56
N ALA A 85 10.74 -9.12 0.03
CA ALA A 85 9.50 -8.47 0.45
C ALA A 85 9.33 -8.60 1.97
N SER A 86 8.86 -7.54 2.63
CA SER A 86 8.54 -7.57 4.06
C SER A 86 7.06 -7.84 4.26
N TRP A 87 6.23 -7.20 3.44
CA TRP A 87 4.79 -7.36 3.39
C TRP A 87 4.40 -7.73 1.97
N ILE A 88 3.34 -8.52 1.83
CA ILE A 88 2.77 -8.89 0.53
C ILE A 88 1.26 -8.76 0.63
N SER A 89 0.71 -7.87 -0.20
CA SER A 89 -0.73 -7.63 -0.31
C SER A 89 -1.27 -8.27 -1.58
N VAL A 90 -2.37 -9.00 -1.46
CA VAL A 90 -3.05 -9.67 -2.58
C VAL A 90 -4.48 -9.19 -2.70
N HIS A 91 -4.96 -9.05 -3.92
CA HIS A 91 -6.34 -8.67 -4.18
C HIS A 91 -7.33 -9.79 -3.84
N GLN A 92 -8.38 -9.47 -3.09
CA GLN A 92 -9.52 -10.35 -2.85
C GLN A 92 -10.08 -10.91 -4.18
N GLU A 93 -10.10 -10.08 -5.21
CA GLU A 93 -10.68 -10.37 -6.52
C GLU A 93 -9.86 -11.37 -7.36
N THR A 94 -8.58 -11.61 -7.01
CA THR A 94 -7.69 -12.54 -7.72
C THR A 94 -7.43 -13.85 -6.97
N CYS A 95 -7.91 -13.96 -5.73
CA CYS A 95 -7.66 -15.10 -4.87
C CYS A 95 -8.89 -16.00 -4.75
N LEU A 96 -8.89 -17.14 -5.43
CA LEU A 96 -9.97 -18.11 -5.32
C LEU A 96 -10.12 -18.67 -3.89
N HIS A 97 -9.01 -18.80 -3.16
CA HIS A 97 -8.95 -19.27 -1.78
C HIS A 97 -8.14 -18.28 -0.92
N LEU A 98 -8.68 -17.08 -0.72
CA LEU A 98 -7.99 -15.96 -0.07
C LEU A 98 -7.34 -16.34 1.26
N HIS A 99 -8.06 -17.03 2.14
CA HIS A 99 -7.53 -17.46 3.44
C HIS A 99 -6.24 -18.28 3.29
N ARG A 100 -6.22 -19.26 2.37
CA ARG A 100 -5.03 -20.07 2.06
C ARG A 100 -3.89 -19.22 1.50
N THR A 101 -4.19 -18.27 0.62
CA THR A 101 -3.19 -17.36 0.04
C THR A 101 -2.54 -16.50 1.11
N LEU A 102 -3.31 -15.95 2.07
CA LEU A 102 -2.77 -15.18 3.19
C LEU A 102 -1.88 -16.02 4.11
N GLN A 103 -2.27 -17.26 4.40
CA GLN A 103 -1.43 -18.22 5.14
C GLN A 103 -0.14 -18.55 4.38
N LEU A 104 -0.18 -18.63 3.04
CA LEU A 104 1.01 -18.82 2.22
C LEU A 104 1.97 -17.64 2.39
N VAL A 105 1.50 -16.39 2.34
CA VAL A 105 2.32 -15.20 2.60
C VAL A 105 3.02 -15.30 3.97
N GLU A 106 2.26 -15.64 5.00
CA GLU A 106 2.78 -15.77 6.37
C GLU A 106 3.82 -16.90 6.48
N SER A 107 3.59 -18.03 5.81
CA SER A 107 4.51 -19.19 5.82
C SER A 107 5.89 -18.88 5.23
N TYR A 108 5.98 -17.87 4.37
CA TYR A 108 7.25 -17.33 3.84
C TYR A 108 7.85 -16.21 4.69
N GLY A 109 7.30 -15.93 5.88
CA GLY A 109 7.81 -14.93 6.82
C GLY A 109 7.44 -13.49 6.47
N CYS A 110 6.58 -13.28 5.48
CA CYS A 110 6.05 -11.96 5.13
C CYS A 110 4.77 -11.64 5.91
N LYS A 111 4.49 -10.37 6.12
CA LYS A 111 3.23 -9.91 6.71
C LYS A 111 2.12 -9.93 5.64
N PRO A 112 1.01 -10.66 5.86
CA PRO A 112 -0.05 -10.74 4.87
C PRO A 112 -0.91 -9.48 4.86
N GLY A 113 -1.15 -8.93 3.66
CA GLY A 113 -2.10 -7.87 3.37
C GLY A 113 -3.21 -8.34 2.45
N VAL A 114 -4.38 -7.76 2.60
CA VAL A 114 -5.49 -7.97 1.67
C VAL A 114 -5.93 -6.66 1.05
N VAL A 115 -6.22 -6.67 -0.24
CA VAL A 115 -6.60 -5.50 -1.03
C VAL A 115 -8.02 -5.64 -1.54
N ILE A 116 -8.78 -4.52 -1.54
CA ILE A 116 -10.08 -4.44 -2.18
C ILE A 116 -10.16 -3.28 -3.19
N ASN A 117 -10.71 -3.58 -4.35
CA ASN A 117 -10.98 -2.61 -5.41
C ASN A 117 -12.10 -1.62 -5.02
N PRO A 118 -12.26 -0.48 -5.72
CA PRO A 118 -13.34 0.46 -5.46
C PRO A 118 -14.73 -0.15 -5.47
N ALA A 119 -15.00 -1.17 -6.29
CA ALA A 119 -16.31 -1.85 -6.37
C ALA A 119 -16.50 -2.97 -5.35
N THR A 120 -15.45 -3.46 -4.67
CA THR A 120 -15.52 -4.58 -3.72
C THR A 120 -15.92 -4.09 -2.33
N PRO A 121 -16.99 -4.58 -1.74
CA PRO A 121 -17.43 -4.17 -0.40
C PRO A 121 -16.56 -4.78 0.71
N VAL A 122 -16.48 -4.08 1.86
CA VAL A 122 -15.63 -4.47 3.01
C VAL A 122 -16.00 -5.84 3.57
N HIS A 123 -17.29 -6.19 3.61
CA HIS A 123 -17.74 -7.48 4.17
C HIS A 123 -17.21 -8.73 3.45
N MET A 124 -16.63 -8.57 2.26
CA MET A 124 -15.92 -9.67 1.59
C MET A 124 -14.66 -10.13 2.33
N LEU A 125 -14.23 -9.36 3.34
CA LEU A 125 -13.04 -9.63 4.15
C LEU A 125 -13.35 -10.20 5.54
N ASP A 126 -14.63 -10.27 5.94
CA ASP A 126 -15.03 -10.60 7.32
C ASP A 126 -14.36 -11.88 7.87
N GLU A 127 -14.18 -12.89 7.01
CA GLU A 127 -13.62 -14.20 7.38
C GLU A 127 -12.07 -14.26 7.36
N VAL A 128 -11.39 -13.11 7.13
CA VAL A 128 -9.91 -13.08 7.05
C VAL A 128 -9.27 -11.93 7.84
N LEU A 129 -10.08 -11.06 8.45
CA LEU A 129 -9.57 -9.87 9.16
C LEU A 129 -8.72 -10.22 10.40
N ASP A 130 -8.87 -11.41 10.95
CA ASP A 130 -8.11 -11.91 12.11
C ASP A 130 -6.69 -12.38 11.76
N ILE A 131 -6.43 -12.68 10.48
CA ILE A 131 -5.14 -13.19 10.02
C ILE A 131 -4.33 -12.20 9.18
N VAL A 132 -4.88 -11.00 8.87
CA VAL A 132 -4.17 -9.99 8.10
C VAL A 132 -3.42 -9.01 8.98
N HIS A 133 -2.27 -8.57 8.50
CA HIS A 133 -1.51 -7.48 9.10
C HIS A 133 -2.10 -6.11 8.72
N HIS A 134 -2.57 -5.96 7.48
CA HIS A 134 -3.18 -4.73 6.97
C HIS A 134 -4.22 -5.00 5.90
N VAL A 135 -5.14 -4.06 5.75
CA VAL A 135 -6.13 -4.00 4.67
C VAL A 135 -5.84 -2.77 3.82
N LEU A 136 -5.58 -2.99 2.54
CA LEU A 136 -5.34 -1.93 1.56
C LEU A 136 -6.65 -1.61 0.82
N VAL A 137 -7.12 -0.39 0.95
CA VAL A 137 -8.29 0.13 0.23
C VAL A 137 -7.84 0.89 -1.01
N MET A 138 -8.18 0.39 -2.19
CA MET A 138 -7.95 1.13 -3.43
C MET A 138 -8.90 2.32 -3.51
N SER A 139 -8.34 3.49 -3.65
CA SER A 139 -9.06 4.76 -3.87
C SER A 139 -8.98 5.27 -5.31
N VAL A 140 -8.49 4.42 -6.20
CA VAL A 140 -8.53 4.53 -7.66
C VAL A 140 -8.76 3.15 -8.27
N ASN A 141 -9.07 3.04 -9.56
CA ASN A 141 -9.01 1.75 -10.22
C ASN A 141 -7.54 1.35 -10.42
N PRO A 142 -7.11 0.14 -9.98
CA PRO A 142 -5.71 -0.29 -10.12
C PRO A 142 -5.23 -0.27 -11.57
N GLY A 143 -3.91 -0.05 -11.78
CA GLY A 143 -3.26 -0.15 -13.08
C GLY A 143 -2.40 1.04 -13.49
N PHE A 144 -2.66 2.26 -13.01
CA PHE A 144 -1.90 3.45 -13.38
C PHE A 144 -1.74 4.41 -12.21
N GLY A 145 -0.57 5.06 -12.13
CA GLY A 145 -0.34 6.17 -11.21
C GLY A 145 -1.01 7.48 -11.64
N GLY A 146 -1.09 8.45 -10.73
CA GLY A 146 -1.57 9.81 -11.00
C GLY A 146 -3.07 9.95 -11.26
N GLN A 147 -3.88 8.97 -10.90
CA GLN A 147 -5.34 9.01 -11.03
C GLN A 147 -5.99 9.89 -9.96
N LYS A 148 -7.20 10.35 -10.25
CA LYS A 148 -8.02 11.13 -9.32
C LYS A 148 -8.60 10.23 -8.23
N PHE A 149 -8.49 10.67 -6.99
CA PHE A 149 -9.05 9.99 -5.80
C PHE A 149 -10.56 9.76 -5.93
N ILE A 150 -11.03 8.57 -5.57
CA ILE A 150 -12.45 8.20 -5.51
C ILE A 150 -12.95 8.39 -4.07
N PRO A 151 -13.77 9.45 -3.78
CA PRO A 151 -14.17 9.77 -2.40
C PRO A 151 -14.95 8.66 -1.68
N ALA A 152 -15.64 7.79 -2.43
CA ALA A 152 -16.37 6.66 -1.85
C ALA A 152 -15.47 5.67 -1.09
N ALA A 153 -14.15 5.63 -1.37
CA ALA A 153 -13.18 4.84 -0.63
C ALA A 153 -13.11 5.22 0.86
N LEU A 154 -13.36 6.49 1.20
CA LEU A 154 -13.36 6.96 2.60
C LEU A 154 -14.40 6.24 3.46
N GLN A 155 -15.56 5.88 2.89
CA GLN A 155 -16.57 5.13 3.64
C GLN A 155 -16.10 3.72 3.97
N LYS A 156 -15.33 3.08 3.08
CA LYS A 156 -14.74 1.75 3.35
C LYS A 156 -13.71 1.82 4.48
N VAL A 157 -12.89 2.86 4.50
CA VAL A 157 -11.93 3.10 5.58
C VAL A 157 -12.65 3.23 6.92
N LYS A 158 -13.72 4.03 7.00
CA LYS A 158 -14.55 4.17 8.22
C LYS A 158 -15.17 2.85 8.65
N THR A 159 -15.75 2.10 7.72
CA THR A 159 -16.30 0.77 8.01
C THR A 159 -15.24 -0.18 8.56
N LEU A 160 -14.01 -0.18 7.99
CA LEU A 160 -12.92 -1.00 8.51
C LEU A 160 -12.50 -0.60 9.93
N VAL A 161 -12.52 0.69 10.27
CA VAL A 161 -12.28 1.16 11.64
C VAL A 161 -13.34 0.61 12.59
N GLU A 162 -14.63 0.75 12.25
CA GLU A 162 -15.76 0.25 13.06
C GLU A 162 -15.67 -1.28 13.27
N VAL A 163 -15.37 -2.03 12.20
CA VAL A 163 -15.20 -3.49 12.27
C VAL A 163 -14.00 -3.86 13.15
N ARG A 164 -12.85 -3.22 12.96
CA ARG A 164 -11.63 -3.44 13.75
C ARG A 164 -11.88 -3.21 15.25
N GLU A 165 -12.56 -2.13 15.60
CA GLU A 165 -12.91 -1.81 16.99
C GLU A 165 -13.90 -2.81 17.58
N SER A 166 -14.94 -3.18 16.83
CA SER A 166 -15.96 -4.13 17.29
C SER A 166 -15.43 -5.54 17.54
N LEU A 167 -14.44 -5.97 16.74
CA LEU A 167 -13.81 -7.29 16.85
C LEU A 167 -12.56 -7.30 17.75
N GLY A 168 -12.08 -6.14 18.21
CA GLY A 168 -10.82 -6.02 18.96
C GLY A 168 -9.59 -6.41 18.15
N GLN A 169 -9.64 -6.27 16.83
CA GLN A 169 -8.56 -6.65 15.91
C GLN A 169 -7.48 -5.55 15.83
N LEU A 170 -6.31 -5.92 15.32
CA LEU A 170 -5.14 -5.04 15.29
C LEU A 170 -4.59 -4.78 13.87
N PHE A 171 -5.33 -5.16 12.82
CA PHE A 171 -4.88 -4.87 11.45
C PHE A 171 -4.80 -3.35 11.19
N ARG A 172 -3.87 -2.96 10.35
CA ARG A 172 -3.71 -1.57 9.91
C ARG A 172 -4.58 -1.29 8.67
N ILE A 173 -4.94 -0.04 8.47
CA ILE A 173 -5.71 0.38 7.29
C ILE A 173 -4.81 1.23 6.40
N GLU A 174 -4.63 0.75 5.19
CA GLU A 174 -3.83 1.37 4.15
C GLU A 174 -4.73 1.91 3.04
N VAL A 175 -4.33 3.02 2.42
CA VAL A 175 -5.05 3.61 1.28
C VAL A 175 -4.06 3.88 0.16
N ASP A 176 -4.39 3.39 -1.05
CA ASP A 176 -3.62 3.64 -2.27
C ASP A 176 -4.49 4.23 -3.38
N GLY A 177 -3.96 5.30 -3.97
CA GLY A 177 -4.52 5.97 -5.12
C GLY A 177 -4.97 7.41 -4.86
N GLY A 178 -4.34 8.37 -5.53
CA GLY A 178 -4.70 9.78 -5.45
C GLY A 178 -4.48 10.42 -4.08
N VAL A 179 -3.66 9.83 -3.21
CA VAL A 179 -3.25 10.44 -1.95
C VAL A 179 -2.27 11.58 -2.23
N ALA A 180 -2.69 12.81 -1.91
CA ALA A 180 -1.98 14.06 -2.15
C ALA A 180 -2.33 15.09 -1.07
N LEU A 181 -1.74 16.29 -1.13
CA LEU A 181 -1.95 17.32 -0.11
C LEU A 181 -3.41 17.74 0.08
N ASP A 182 -4.21 17.65 -0.97
CA ASP A 182 -5.64 18.00 -0.97
C ASP A 182 -6.56 16.87 -0.49
N THR A 183 -6.09 15.63 -0.47
CA THR A 183 -6.89 14.44 -0.08
C THR A 183 -6.44 13.80 1.23
N VAL A 184 -5.15 13.93 1.58
CA VAL A 184 -4.54 13.24 2.72
C VAL A 184 -5.26 13.51 4.05
N GLY A 185 -5.76 14.73 4.25
CA GLY A 185 -6.50 15.09 5.46
C GLY A 185 -7.78 14.28 5.63
N ASP A 186 -8.54 14.07 4.55
CA ASP A 186 -9.77 13.28 4.57
C ASP A 186 -9.48 11.80 4.78
N VAL A 187 -8.42 11.29 4.17
CA VAL A 187 -7.98 9.90 4.30
C VAL A 187 -7.60 9.57 5.76
N VAL A 188 -6.84 10.45 6.40
CA VAL A 188 -6.46 10.31 7.81
C VAL A 188 -7.67 10.43 8.74
N ARG A 189 -8.55 11.41 8.50
CA ARG A 189 -9.78 11.57 9.30
C ARG A 189 -10.74 10.38 9.15
N ALA A 190 -10.71 9.67 8.03
CA ALA A 190 -11.46 8.44 7.87
C ALA A 190 -10.89 7.27 8.69
N GLY A 191 -9.61 7.34 9.11
CA GLY A 191 -8.96 6.37 9.99
C GLY A 191 -7.85 5.54 9.36
N ALA A 192 -7.35 5.92 8.16
CA ALA A 192 -6.19 5.26 7.56
C ALA A 192 -4.90 5.65 8.29
N GLU A 193 -4.00 4.69 8.44
CA GLU A 193 -2.69 4.86 9.07
C GLU A 193 -1.52 4.72 8.09
N LEU A 194 -1.69 3.97 7.00
CA LEU A 194 -0.70 3.78 5.94
C LEU A 194 -1.16 4.52 4.69
N LEU A 195 -0.36 5.44 4.20
CA LEU A 195 -0.74 6.35 3.13
C LEU A 195 0.20 6.18 1.94
N VAL A 196 -0.27 5.46 0.92
CA VAL A 196 0.51 5.22 -0.29
C VAL A 196 0.44 6.46 -1.19
N ALA A 197 1.59 7.01 -1.54
CA ALA A 197 1.69 8.18 -2.39
C ALA A 197 2.81 8.03 -3.42
N GLY A 198 2.43 8.08 -4.69
CA GLY A 198 3.36 8.04 -5.82
C GLY A 198 3.61 9.43 -6.41
N ASN A 199 2.72 9.88 -7.27
CA ASN A 199 2.86 11.13 -8.02
C ASN A 199 2.99 12.39 -7.12
N ALA A 200 2.35 12.40 -5.95
CA ALA A 200 2.48 13.50 -5.00
C ALA A 200 3.91 13.64 -4.44
N ILE A 201 4.68 12.55 -4.41
CA ILE A 201 6.06 12.52 -3.94
C ILE A 201 7.05 12.68 -5.11
N PHE A 202 6.92 11.85 -6.15
CA PHE A 202 7.90 11.72 -7.23
C PHE A 202 7.61 12.58 -8.47
N GLY A 203 6.41 13.16 -8.58
CA GLY A 203 5.96 13.80 -9.82
C GLY A 203 6.70 15.08 -10.19
N LYS A 204 6.80 16.05 -9.30
CA LYS A 204 7.45 17.35 -9.52
C LYS A 204 8.11 17.88 -8.26
N GLY A 205 9.22 18.62 -8.44
CA GLY A 205 9.92 19.28 -7.34
C GLY A 205 10.89 18.36 -6.60
N ASP A 206 11.20 18.70 -5.36
CA ASP A 206 12.11 17.94 -4.50
C ASP A 206 11.36 16.81 -3.78
N ILE A 207 11.80 15.57 -3.99
CA ILE A 207 11.17 14.35 -3.47
C ILE A 207 11.11 14.35 -1.93
N SER A 208 12.22 14.71 -1.27
CA SER A 208 12.30 14.73 0.19
C SER A 208 11.36 15.79 0.78
N GLU A 209 11.31 16.96 0.16
CA GLU A 209 10.42 18.05 0.59
C GLU A 209 8.94 17.70 0.37
N ASN A 210 8.61 17.09 -0.77
CA ASN A 210 7.25 16.61 -1.05
C ASN A 210 6.79 15.60 -0.01
N THR A 211 7.64 14.61 0.32
CA THR A 211 7.34 13.60 1.34
C THR A 211 7.12 14.25 2.71
N ARG A 212 7.99 15.19 3.09
CA ARG A 212 7.88 15.92 4.36
C ARG A 212 6.59 16.72 4.47
N LYS A 213 6.22 17.43 3.40
CA LYS A 213 4.97 18.21 3.37
C LYS A 213 3.75 17.30 3.49
N LEU A 214 3.74 16.17 2.79
CA LEU A 214 2.65 15.21 2.84
C LEU A 214 2.50 14.61 4.24
N LEU A 215 3.62 14.19 4.87
CA LEU A 215 3.63 13.67 6.23
C LEU A 215 3.16 14.72 7.25
N GLN A 216 3.58 15.97 7.09
CA GLN A 216 3.13 17.07 7.95
C GLN A 216 1.63 17.31 7.82
N ALA A 217 1.10 17.34 6.60
CA ALA A 217 -0.33 17.51 6.34
C ALA A 217 -1.14 16.35 6.95
N ALA A 218 -0.66 15.11 6.79
CA ALA A 218 -1.26 13.92 7.37
C ALA A 218 -1.32 14.00 8.91
N ARG A 219 -0.22 14.35 9.56
CA ARG A 219 -0.14 14.50 11.03
C ARG A 219 -1.00 15.64 11.57
N SER A 220 -1.08 16.74 10.83
CA SER A 220 -1.93 17.87 11.24
C SER A 220 -3.41 17.51 11.23
N ALA A 221 -3.85 16.61 10.36
CA ALA A 221 -5.24 16.17 10.28
C ALA A 221 -5.68 15.33 11.51
N THR A 222 -4.75 14.68 12.24
CA THR A 222 -5.07 13.93 13.46
C THR A 222 -5.35 14.86 14.65
N LEU A 223 -4.75 16.05 14.68
CA LEU A 223 -4.86 16.98 15.81
C LEU A 223 -6.19 17.76 15.85
N THR A 224 -6.94 17.77 14.76
CA THR A 224 -8.22 18.49 14.65
C THR A 224 -9.43 17.71 15.17
N HIS A 225 -9.24 16.50 15.70
CA HIS A 225 -10.30 15.62 16.23
C HIS A 225 -10.10 15.22 17.70
N ALA A 226 -9.10 15.77 18.39
CA ALA A 226 -8.89 15.69 19.83
C ALA A 226 -9.42 16.98 20.48
#